data_ef23287e4022f209fd097e2cbaa26e02
#
_entry.id   ef23287e4022f209fd097e2cbaa26e02
#
_cell.length_a   1.000
_cell.length_b   1.000
_cell.length_c   1.000
_cell.angle_alpha   90.00
_cell.angle_beta   90.00
_cell.angle_gamma   90.00
#
_symmetry.space_group_name_H-M   'P 1'
#
loop_
_entity.id
_entity.type
_entity.pdbx_description
1 polymer ?
#
loop_
_entity_poly.entity_id
_entity_poly.type
_entity_poly.pdbx_seq_one_letter_code
_entity_poly.pdbx_strand_id
1 'polypeptide(L)'
;MGTEVFDRIRKGKTPINVPLTNISTAYFQSKSGGATSFFPEIPVTLSRAAYYKFSKEDLLRDNVRPKPILGKVDPTVFSYDTDDYKCTPDQIIVGYDNIIQSDIERMGAKGIMNFRQNKSKVIAEQIFIHQNKTFAQQYFKKGVWGTDLTGGTSASS
;
A
#
# COMPACT_ATOMS: atom_id res chain seq x y z
N MET A 1 -15.30 -24.85 -13.06
CA MET A 1 -15.82 -23.82 -12.14
C MET A 1 -14.76 -22.81 -11.68
N GLY A 2 -13.50 -23.18 -11.44
CA GLY A 2 -12.45 -22.22 -11.00
C GLY A 2 -12.09 -21.14 -12.02
N THR A 3 -12.03 -21.47 -13.29
CA THR A 3 -11.67 -20.54 -14.39
C THR A 3 -12.66 -19.42 -14.61
N GLU A 4 -13.96 -19.66 -14.47
CA GLU A 4 -14.99 -18.63 -14.65
C GLU A 4 -14.97 -17.55 -13.58
N VAL A 5 -14.63 -17.89 -12.32
CA VAL A 5 -14.52 -16.93 -11.22
C VAL A 5 -13.34 -16.00 -11.46
N PHE A 6 -12.20 -16.54 -11.87
CA PHE A 6 -11.01 -15.76 -12.21
C PHE A 6 -11.23 -14.83 -13.41
N ASP A 7 -11.95 -15.30 -14.43
CA ASP A 7 -12.28 -14.47 -15.59
C ASP A 7 -13.24 -13.32 -15.25
N ARG A 8 -14.15 -13.53 -14.31
CA ARG A 8 -15.07 -12.48 -13.83
C ARG A 8 -14.31 -11.41 -13.03
N ILE A 9 -13.39 -11.81 -12.16
CA ILE A 9 -12.52 -10.88 -11.40
C ILE A 9 -11.66 -10.08 -12.37
N ARG A 10 -11.03 -10.73 -13.35
CA ARG A 10 -10.17 -10.10 -14.35
C ARG A 10 -10.92 -9.10 -15.26
N LYS A 11 -12.19 -9.34 -15.53
CA LYS A 11 -13.05 -8.46 -16.37
C LYS A 11 -13.78 -7.37 -15.57
N GLY A 12 -13.49 -7.21 -14.26
CA GLY A 12 -14.13 -6.19 -13.42
C GLY A 12 -15.65 -6.37 -13.25
N LYS A 13 -16.20 -7.55 -13.61
CA LYS A 13 -17.64 -7.85 -13.54
C LYS A 13 -18.10 -8.45 -12.21
N THR A 14 -17.20 -8.65 -11.27
CA THR A 14 -17.56 -9.21 -9.95
C THR A 14 -18.18 -8.12 -9.08
N PRO A 15 -19.41 -8.24 -8.63
CA PRO A 15 -20.02 -7.24 -7.76
C PRO A 15 -19.28 -7.17 -6.42
N ILE A 16 -18.95 -5.97 -6.01
CA ILE A 16 -18.31 -5.72 -4.72
C ILE A 16 -19.37 -5.88 -3.62
N ASN A 17 -19.07 -6.70 -2.63
CA ASN A 17 -19.91 -6.83 -1.44
C ASN A 17 -19.61 -5.69 -0.48
N VAL A 18 -20.41 -4.61 -0.55
CA VAL A 18 -20.22 -3.38 0.24
C VAL A 18 -20.17 -3.64 1.75
N PRO A 19 -21.08 -4.44 2.37
CA PRO A 19 -20.98 -4.75 3.79
C PRO A 19 -19.67 -5.40 4.22
N LEU A 20 -19.16 -6.36 3.45
CA LEU A 20 -17.90 -7.04 3.76
C LEU A 20 -16.70 -6.11 3.56
N THR A 21 -16.73 -5.25 2.55
CA THR A 21 -15.72 -4.22 2.32
C THR A 21 -15.67 -3.25 3.49
N ASN A 22 -16.82 -2.77 3.97
CA ASN A 22 -16.89 -1.85 5.10
C ASN A 22 -16.36 -2.48 6.39
N ILE A 23 -16.64 -3.76 6.64
CA ILE A 23 -16.12 -4.49 7.80
C ILE A 23 -14.60 -4.59 7.74
N SER A 24 -14.05 -4.93 6.59
CA SER A 24 -12.61 -5.01 6.38
C SER A 24 -11.95 -3.64 6.56
N THR A 25 -12.51 -2.60 5.99
CA THR A 25 -12.01 -1.22 6.12
C THR A 25 -12.03 -0.76 7.58
N ALA A 26 -13.14 -0.97 8.30
CA ALA A 26 -13.23 -0.63 9.72
C ALA A 26 -12.21 -1.39 10.57
N TYR A 27 -11.94 -2.66 10.25
CA TYR A 27 -10.92 -3.45 10.92
C TYR A 27 -9.52 -2.89 10.70
N PHE A 28 -9.16 -2.52 9.48
CA PHE A 28 -7.88 -1.88 9.18
C PHE A 28 -7.72 -0.54 9.88
N GLN A 29 -8.75 0.29 9.88
CA GLN A 29 -8.75 1.59 10.56
C GLN A 29 -8.57 1.47 12.08
N SER A 30 -9.01 0.36 12.69
CA SER A 30 -8.82 0.10 14.13
C SER A 30 -7.39 -0.31 14.48
N LYS A 31 -6.60 -0.75 13.50
CA LYS A 31 -5.19 -1.13 13.64
C LYS A 31 -4.30 0.08 13.36
N SER A 32 -4.03 0.89 14.36
CA SER A 32 -3.07 1.97 14.25
C SER A 32 -1.65 1.45 14.44
N GLY A 33 -0.74 1.81 13.55
CA GLY A 33 0.66 1.41 13.60
C GLY A 33 1.07 0.49 12.44
N GLY A 34 2.35 0.26 12.29
CA GLY A 34 2.93 -0.52 11.20
C GLY A 34 3.44 0.31 10.03
N ALA A 35 3.58 -0.30 8.86
CA ALA A 35 4.19 0.32 7.69
C ALA A 35 3.55 1.65 7.28
N THR A 36 2.24 1.75 7.32
CA THR A 36 1.46 2.95 6.94
C THR A 36 1.66 4.15 7.87
N SER A 37 2.15 3.92 9.11
CA SER A 37 2.50 5.01 10.02
C SER A 37 3.78 5.75 9.61
N PHE A 38 4.68 5.07 8.91
CA PHE A 38 5.94 5.64 8.45
C PHE A 38 5.83 6.21 7.04
N PHE A 39 5.07 5.57 6.18
CA PHE A 39 4.89 5.98 4.80
C PHE A 39 3.42 6.15 4.46
N PRO A 40 2.99 7.36 4.06
CA PRO A 40 1.63 7.59 3.63
C PRO A 40 1.34 6.86 2.32
N GLU A 41 0.13 6.34 2.18
CA GLU A 41 -0.34 5.74 0.93
C GLU A 41 -0.63 6.84 -0.09
N ILE A 42 -0.07 6.69 -1.29
CA ILE A 42 -0.30 7.61 -2.40
C ILE A 42 -1.17 6.89 -3.44
N PRO A 43 -2.42 7.32 -3.66
CA PRO A 43 -3.26 6.72 -4.68
C PRO A 43 -2.73 7.06 -6.08
N VAL A 44 -2.51 6.03 -6.90
CA VAL A 44 -2.04 6.17 -8.28
C VAL A 44 -3.05 5.59 -9.25
N THR A 45 -3.21 6.24 -10.42
CA THR A 45 -4.15 5.83 -11.45
C THR A 45 -3.58 4.73 -12.34
N LEU A 46 -2.27 4.74 -12.55
CA LEU A 46 -1.57 3.78 -13.40
C LEU A 46 -0.76 2.83 -12.56
N SER A 47 -0.71 1.56 -12.94
CA SER A 47 0.10 0.54 -12.28
C SER A 47 1.62 0.73 -12.50
N ARG A 48 2.00 1.49 -13.49
CA ARG A 48 3.38 1.87 -13.78
C ARG A 48 3.41 3.24 -14.44
N ALA A 49 4.23 4.14 -13.91
CA ALA A 49 4.49 5.44 -14.52
C ALA A 49 5.83 6.01 -14.02
N ALA A 50 6.39 6.94 -14.80
CA ALA A 50 7.52 7.73 -14.38
C ALA A 50 7.05 8.99 -13.63
N TYR A 51 7.84 9.47 -12.70
CA TYR A 51 7.63 10.72 -11.98
C TYR A 51 8.89 11.55 -11.94
N TYR A 52 8.72 12.87 -11.83
CA TYR A 52 9.84 13.79 -11.74
C TYR A 52 10.35 13.88 -10.30
N LYS A 53 11.66 13.81 -10.17
CA LYS A 53 12.38 13.93 -8.89
C LYS A 53 13.22 15.20 -8.93
N PHE A 54 12.90 16.14 -8.08
CA PHE A 54 13.64 17.39 -7.96
C PHE A 54 14.76 17.25 -6.94
N SER A 55 15.90 17.86 -7.23
CA SER A 55 17.01 17.89 -6.28
C SER A 55 16.66 18.83 -5.13
N LYS A 56 17.04 18.44 -3.92
CA LYS A 56 16.85 19.26 -2.71
C LYS A 56 17.62 20.58 -2.81
N GLU A 57 18.75 20.57 -3.47
CA GLU A 57 19.60 21.74 -3.68
C GLU A 57 18.90 22.77 -4.56
N ASP A 58 18.27 22.35 -5.65
CA ASP A 58 17.54 23.24 -6.54
C ASP A 58 16.28 23.83 -5.89
N LEU A 59 15.61 23.06 -5.03
CA LEU A 59 14.41 23.52 -4.32
C LEU A 59 14.72 24.51 -3.17
N LEU A 60 15.90 24.41 -2.56
CA LEU A 60 16.31 25.28 -1.46
C LEU A 60 17.15 26.48 -1.93
N ARG A 61 17.47 26.56 -3.20
CA ARG A 61 18.27 27.65 -3.77
C ARG A 61 17.40 28.88 -4.01
N ASP A 62 17.82 30.03 -3.53
CA ASP A 62 17.20 31.30 -3.87
C ASP A 62 17.62 31.72 -5.28
N ASN A 63 16.68 31.65 -6.21
CA ASN A 63 16.85 32.04 -7.61
C ASN A 63 16.13 33.35 -7.93
N VAL A 64 15.60 34.05 -6.94
CA VAL A 64 14.93 35.34 -7.12
C VAL A 64 15.96 36.43 -7.38
N ARG A 65 15.82 37.14 -8.50
CA ARG A 65 16.68 38.25 -8.86
C ARG A 65 15.86 39.52 -9.10
N PRO A 66 16.32 40.68 -8.66
CA PRO A 66 15.66 41.95 -8.94
C PRO A 66 15.66 42.20 -10.45
N LYS A 67 14.49 42.54 -11.00
CA LYS A 67 14.38 42.90 -12.40
C LYS A 67 14.86 44.33 -12.62
N PRO A 68 15.86 44.58 -13.49
CA PRO A 68 16.22 45.92 -13.86
C PRO A 68 15.12 46.62 -14.68
N ILE A 69 14.98 47.92 -14.53
CA ILE A 69 14.01 48.73 -15.30
C ILE A 69 14.37 48.61 -16.78
N LEU A 70 13.41 48.15 -17.61
CA LEU A 70 13.60 47.88 -19.06
C LEU A 70 14.54 46.72 -19.41
N GLY A 71 15.07 45.98 -18.43
CA GLY A 71 15.92 44.81 -18.65
C GLY A 71 15.14 43.50 -18.67
N LYS A 72 15.77 42.45 -19.19
CA LYS A 72 15.30 41.05 -19.11
C LYS A 72 16.06 40.35 -17.99
N VAL A 73 15.39 39.44 -17.30
CA VAL A 73 16.01 38.53 -16.36
C VAL A 73 16.15 37.18 -17.06
N ASP A 74 17.29 36.54 -16.91
CA ASP A 74 17.52 35.20 -17.47
C ASP A 74 16.60 34.19 -16.84
N PRO A 75 16.03 33.25 -17.61
CA PRO A 75 15.17 32.22 -17.08
C PRO A 75 15.94 31.29 -16.13
N THR A 76 15.35 30.97 -15.00
CA THR A 76 15.89 29.97 -14.09
C THR A 76 15.55 28.58 -14.59
N VAL A 77 16.54 27.74 -14.74
CA VAL A 77 16.36 26.32 -15.11
C VAL A 77 16.50 25.48 -13.86
N PHE A 78 15.49 24.65 -13.61
CA PHE A 78 15.54 23.62 -12.57
C PHE A 78 15.92 22.29 -13.21
N SER A 79 16.90 21.62 -12.64
CA SER A 79 17.22 20.25 -13.02
C SER A 79 16.24 19.31 -12.37
N TYR A 80 15.76 18.35 -13.13
CA TYR A 80 14.93 17.24 -12.63
C TYR A 80 15.46 15.93 -13.18
N ASP A 81 15.35 14.91 -12.35
CA ASP A 81 15.60 13.53 -12.73
C ASP A 81 14.27 12.80 -12.85
N THR A 82 14.24 11.67 -13.52
CA THR A 82 13.06 10.85 -13.66
C THR A 82 13.29 9.50 -13.00
N ASP A 83 12.33 9.12 -12.17
CA ASP A 83 12.31 7.78 -11.55
C ASP A 83 10.99 7.10 -11.90
N ASP A 84 10.91 5.78 -11.83
CA ASP A 84 9.71 5.03 -12.16
C ASP A 84 9.20 4.23 -10.96
N TYR A 85 7.88 4.09 -10.90
CA TYR A 85 7.23 3.20 -9.95
C TYR A 85 6.48 2.09 -10.67
N LYS A 86 6.42 0.94 -10.01
CA LYS A 86 5.65 -0.23 -10.44
C LYS A 86 4.86 -0.79 -9.28
N CYS A 87 3.54 -0.81 -9.42
CA CYS A 87 2.65 -1.46 -8.47
C CYS A 87 2.49 -2.94 -8.83
N THR A 88 2.72 -3.81 -7.88
CA THR A 88 2.48 -5.25 -8.02
C THR A 88 1.21 -5.59 -7.24
N PRO A 89 0.17 -6.16 -7.88
CA PRO A 89 -1.02 -6.57 -7.16
C PRO A 89 -0.75 -7.82 -6.33
N ASP A 90 -1.07 -7.75 -5.05
CA ASP A 90 -1.07 -8.89 -4.15
C ASP A 90 -2.50 -9.40 -3.97
N GLN A 91 -2.67 -10.72 -3.88
CA GLN A 91 -3.97 -11.34 -3.73
C GLN A 91 -3.93 -12.48 -2.73
N ILE A 92 -4.96 -12.57 -1.91
CA ILE A 92 -5.24 -13.71 -1.05
C ILE A 92 -6.62 -14.27 -1.36
N ILE A 93 -6.73 -15.59 -1.45
CA ILE A 93 -7.97 -16.29 -1.68
C ILE A 93 -8.21 -17.25 -0.51
N VAL A 94 -9.36 -17.13 0.13
CA VAL A 94 -9.79 -18.04 1.17
C VAL A 94 -11.01 -18.82 0.68
N GLY A 95 -10.80 -20.10 0.44
CA GLY A 95 -11.85 -21.04 0.08
C GLY A 95 -12.42 -21.77 1.29
N TYR A 96 -13.53 -22.44 1.08
CA TYR A 96 -14.11 -23.42 2.01
C TYR A 96 -14.76 -24.56 1.22
N ASP A 97 -14.76 -25.74 1.82
CA ASP A 97 -15.32 -26.93 1.20
C ASP A 97 -16.85 -26.88 1.19
N ASN A 98 -17.45 -27.61 0.25
CA ASN A 98 -18.90 -27.73 0.11
C ASN A 98 -19.57 -28.30 1.37
N ILE A 99 -18.90 -29.18 2.12
CA ILE A 99 -19.39 -29.71 3.39
C ILE A 99 -19.56 -28.58 4.40
N ILE A 100 -18.54 -27.73 4.56
CA ILE A 100 -18.55 -26.57 5.44
C ILE A 100 -19.64 -25.58 4.99
N GLN A 101 -19.80 -25.39 3.69
CA GLN A 101 -20.84 -24.53 3.16
C GLN A 101 -22.23 -25.00 3.54
N SER A 102 -22.54 -26.29 3.36
CA SER A 102 -23.85 -26.85 3.71
C SER A 102 -24.13 -26.79 5.22
N ASP A 103 -23.12 -26.95 6.06
CA ASP A 103 -23.26 -26.80 7.52
C ASP A 103 -23.56 -25.36 7.93
N ILE A 104 -22.88 -24.38 7.29
CA ILE A 104 -23.13 -22.96 7.52
C ILE A 104 -24.54 -22.57 7.06
N GLU A 105 -25.01 -23.10 5.96
CA GLU A 105 -26.36 -22.86 5.45
C GLU A 105 -27.45 -23.39 6.39
N ARG A 106 -27.19 -24.52 7.07
CA ARG A 106 -28.06 -25.07 8.12
C ARG A 106 -28.13 -24.19 9.37
N MET A 107 -27.08 -23.38 9.65
CA MET A 107 -27.06 -22.43 10.76
C MET A 107 -27.94 -21.20 10.50
N GLY A 108 -28.50 -21.05 9.31
CA GLY A 108 -29.36 -19.94 8.92
C GLY A 108 -28.60 -18.64 8.65
N ALA A 109 -29.35 -17.61 8.29
CA ALA A 109 -28.80 -16.33 7.82
C ALA A 109 -27.80 -15.66 8.77
N LYS A 110 -28.04 -15.74 10.08
CA LYS A 110 -27.17 -15.18 11.11
C LYS A 110 -25.83 -15.93 11.20
N GLY A 111 -25.85 -17.24 11.07
CA GLY A 111 -24.64 -18.07 11.03
C GLY A 111 -23.78 -17.77 9.80
N ILE A 112 -24.40 -17.67 8.64
CA ILE A 112 -23.75 -17.31 7.37
C ILE A 112 -23.05 -15.95 7.50
N MET A 113 -23.74 -14.94 8.05
CA MET A 113 -23.20 -13.61 8.21
C MET A 113 -21.99 -13.61 9.16
N ASN A 114 -22.09 -14.24 10.32
CA ASN A 114 -21.00 -14.34 11.29
C ASN A 114 -19.78 -15.04 10.70
N PHE A 115 -19.98 -16.14 9.97
CA PHE A 115 -18.89 -16.86 9.32
C PHE A 115 -18.17 -15.97 8.28
N ARG A 116 -18.92 -15.29 7.42
CA ARG A 116 -18.37 -14.37 6.41
C ARG A 116 -17.61 -13.21 7.06
N GLN A 117 -18.15 -12.64 8.14
CA GLN A 117 -17.48 -11.57 8.90
C GLN A 117 -16.15 -12.05 9.49
N ASN A 118 -16.12 -13.23 10.09
CA ASN A 118 -14.89 -13.78 10.65
C ASN A 118 -13.84 -14.05 9.57
N LYS A 119 -14.23 -14.59 8.43
CA LYS A 119 -13.32 -14.78 7.30
C LYS A 119 -12.79 -13.46 6.75
N SER A 120 -13.63 -12.44 6.65
CA SER A 120 -13.21 -11.10 6.21
C SER A 120 -12.17 -10.49 7.16
N LYS A 121 -12.35 -10.64 8.47
CA LYS A 121 -11.35 -10.19 9.46
C LYS A 121 -10.03 -10.93 9.32
N VAL A 122 -10.06 -12.26 9.12
CA VAL A 122 -8.83 -13.05 8.91
C VAL A 122 -8.09 -12.60 7.65
N ILE A 123 -8.82 -12.34 6.55
CA ILE A 123 -8.21 -11.84 5.31
C ILE A 123 -7.56 -10.47 5.56
N ALA A 124 -8.25 -9.56 6.23
CA ALA A 124 -7.72 -8.25 6.57
C ALA A 124 -6.45 -8.34 7.43
N GLU A 125 -6.42 -9.24 8.42
CA GLU A 125 -5.24 -9.49 9.24
C GLU A 125 -4.05 -9.99 8.40
N GLN A 126 -4.29 -10.92 7.48
CA GLN A 126 -3.24 -11.46 6.60
C GLN A 126 -2.66 -10.39 5.67
N ILE A 127 -3.49 -9.49 5.15
CA ILE A 127 -3.03 -8.37 4.33
C ILE A 127 -2.18 -7.42 5.16
N PHE A 128 -2.61 -7.09 6.37
CA PHE A 128 -1.85 -6.24 7.29
C PHE A 128 -0.49 -6.83 7.65
N ILE A 129 -0.44 -8.13 7.96
CA ILE A 129 0.81 -8.85 8.22
C ILE A 129 1.72 -8.82 6.98
N HIS A 130 1.15 -9.03 5.79
CA HIS A 130 1.90 -8.99 4.54
C HIS A 130 2.52 -7.61 4.28
N GLN A 131 1.77 -6.54 4.47
CA GLN A 131 2.28 -5.17 4.35
C GLN A 131 3.44 -4.91 5.30
N ASN A 132 3.30 -5.26 6.57
CA ASN A 132 4.36 -5.08 7.57
C ASN A 132 5.60 -5.93 7.26
N LYS A 133 5.42 -7.18 6.82
CA LYS A 133 6.52 -8.05 6.41
C LYS A 133 7.28 -7.48 5.22
N THR A 134 6.56 -7.04 4.19
CA THR A 134 7.14 -6.42 2.98
C THR A 134 7.92 -5.15 3.35
N PHE A 135 7.34 -4.31 4.21
CA PHE A 135 8.01 -3.13 4.72
C PHE A 135 9.30 -3.49 5.45
N ALA A 136 9.26 -4.43 6.38
CA ALA A 136 10.44 -4.85 7.13
C ALA A 136 11.53 -5.42 6.21
N GLN A 137 11.16 -6.23 5.22
CA GLN A 137 12.10 -6.82 4.27
C GLN A 137 12.74 -5.79 3.33
N GLN A 138 12.03 -4.73 2.99
CA GLN A 138 12.54 -3.72 2.08
C GLN A 138 13.37 -2.65 2.81
N TYR A 139 12.97 -2.24 4.00
CA TYR A 139 13.53 -1.07 4.68
C TYR A 139 14.44 -1.40 5.87
N PHE A 140 14.32 -2.57 6.51
CA PHE A 140 15.19 -2.98 7.61
C PHE A 140 16.39 -3.81 7.14
N LYS A 141 17.08 -3.32 6.12
CA LYS A 141 18.32 -3.91 5.61
C LYS A 141 19.38 -2.83 5.42
N LYS A 142 20.65 -3.23 5.44
CA LYS A 142 21.77 -2.32 5.22
C LYS A 142 21.71 -1.68 3.82
N GLY A 143 22.12 -0.40 3.76
CA GLY A 143 22.23 0.35 2.50
C GLY A 143 20.94 0.94 1.98
N VAL A 144 19.85 0.88 2.72
CA VAL A 144 18.58 1.53 2.36
C VAL A 144 18.54 2.97 2.89
N TRP A 145 19.08 3.17 4.09
CA TRP A 145 19.09 4.47 4.77
C TRP A 145 20.43 5.16 4.58
N GLY A 146 20.43 6.47 4.55
CA GLY A 146 21.66 7.27 4.39
C GLY A 146 22.68 7.09 5.53
N THR A 147 22.22 6.58 6.68
CA THR A 147 23.09 6.24 7.82
C THR A 147 22.63 4.92 8.43
N ASP A 148 23.48 3.91 8.36
CA ASP A 148 23.24 2.61 8.99
C ASP A 148 23.94 2.58 10.35
N LEU A 149 23.19 2.38 11.42
CA LEU A 149 23.71 2.18 12.77
C LEU A 149 23.89 0.67 13.02
N THR A 150 25.11 0.25 13.24
CA THR A 150 25.42 -1.12 13.69
C THR A 150 25.27 -1.20 15.20
N GLY A 151 24.39 -2.09 15.68
CA GLY A 151 24.26 -2.38 17.11
C GLY A 151 25.58 -2.92 17.66
N GLY A 152 26.06 -2.33 18.76
CA GLY A 152 27.24 -2.81 19.45
C GLY A 152 26.92 -4.06 20.30
N THR A 153 27.85 -4.99 20.34
CA THR A 153 27.77 -6.21 21.17
C THR A 153 28.22 -6.01 22.62
N SER A 154 28.68 -4.81 23.01
CA SER A 154 29.09 -4.53 24.35
C SER A 154 28.09 -3.62 25.06
N ALA A 155 27.29 -4.21 25.94
CA ALA A 155 26.78 -3.48 27.08
C ALA A 155 28.00 -3.14 27.95
N SER A 156 28.51 -1.91 27.88
CA SER A 156 29.43 -1.42 28.89
C SER A 156 28.65 -1.26 30.17
N SER A 157 28.98 -2.07 31.15
CA SER A 157 28.62 -1.91 32.56
C SER A 157 29.11 -0.56 33.09
#